data_e81dc50ff105da55052f6a3f2046655d
#
_entry.id   e81dc50ff105da55052f6a3f2046655d
#
_cell.length_a   1.000
_cell.length_b   1.000
_cell.length_c   1.000
_cell.angle_alpha   90.00
_cell.angle_beta   90.00
_cell.angle_gamma   90.00
#
_symmetry.space_group_name_H-M   'P 1'
#
loop_
_entity.id
_entity.type
_entity.pdbx_description
1 polymer ?
#
loop_
_entity_poly.entity_id
_entity_poly.type
_entity_poly.pdbx_seq_one_letter_code
_entity_poly.pdbx_strand_id
1 'polypeptide(L)'
;SAYDPLMAEINSVLTKMSLELGYAKDQALRVTSMWSIINPPGNGNRAHVHPNSLWSGVYYLQAPENAGKIEFIDPRVVIIMNQPKYEAKKKRPRETWSKVNFKPIPGRM
;
A
#
# COMPACT_ATOMS: atom_id res chain seq x y z
N SER A 1 -25.21 -0.59 6.14
CA SER A 1 -24.91 -0.51 4.70
C SER A 1 -24.12 -1.74 4.24
N ALA A 2 -24.05 -1.97 2.94
CA ALA A 2 -23.22 -3.05 2.37
C ALA A 2 -21.71 -2.88 2.71
N TYR A 3 -21.29 -1.70 3.09
CA TYR A 3 -19.91 -1.40 3.49
C TYR A 3 -19.63 -1.64 4.98
N ASP A 4 -20.64 -1.85 5.81
CA ASP A 4 -20.46 -1.95 7.26
C ASP A 4 -19.54 -3.11 7.68
N PRO A 5 -19.63 -4.32 7.10
CA PRO A 5 -18.68 -5.39 7.42
C PRO A 5 -17.24 -5.05 7.03
N LEU A 6 -17.04 -4.45 5.85
CA LEU A 6 -15.71 -4.02 5.41
C LEU A 6 -15.13 -2.94 6.33
N MET A 7 -15.94 -1.97 6.71
CA MET A 7 -15.53 -0.92 7.64
C MET A 7 -15.17 -1.46 9.02
N ALA A 8 -15.90 -2.47 9.51
CA ALA A 8 -15.57 -3.14 10.76
C ALA A 8 -14.20 -3.81 10.70
N GLU A 9 -13.90 -4.52 9.61
CA GLU A 9 -12.59 -5.14 9.39
C GLU A 9 -11.46 -4.09 9.28
N ILE A 10 -11.67 -3.03 8.49
CA ILE A 10 -10.69 -1.95 8.37
C ILE A 10 -10.39 -1.33 9.75
N ASN A 11 -11.41 -1.04 10.54
CA ASN A 11 -11.22 -0.47 11.88
C ASN A 11 -10.50 -1.44 12.82
N SER A 12 -10.75 -2.74 12.72
CA SER A 12 -10.02 -3.77 13.47
C SER A 12 -8.54 -3.76 13.12
N VAL A 13 -8.20 -3.72 11.83
CA VAL A 13 -6.81 -3.65 11.36
C VAL A 13 -6.13 -2.35 11.81
N LEU A 14 -6.79 -1.20 11.70
CA LEU A 14 -6.25 0.08 12.14
C LEU A 14 -5.97 0.10 13.66
N THR A 15 -6.86 -0.48 14.46
CA THR A 15 -6.66 -0.62 15.91
C THR A 15 -5.43 -1.50 16.19
N LYS A 16 -5.32 -2.64 15.53
CA LYS A 16 -4.17 -3.54 15.69
C LYS A 16 -2.86 -2.87 15.29
N MET A 17 -2.84 -2.19 14.14
CA MET A 17 -1.68 -1.42 13.68
C MET A 17 -1.27 -0.36 14.70
N SER A 18 -2.22 0.39 15.23
CA SER A 18 -1.95 1.44 16.23
C SER A 18 -1.26 0.88 17.46
N LEU A 19 -1.70 -0.28 17.94
CA LEU A 19 -1.10 -0.98 19.09
C LEU A 19 0.31 -1.49 18.76
N GLU A 20 0.48 -2.14 17.63
CA GLU A 20 1.77 -2.70 17.21
C GLU A 20 2.83 -1.61 16.94
N LEU A 21 2.41 -0.45 16.42
CA LEU A 21 3.28 0.69 16.17
C LEU A 21 3.51 1.59 17.39
N GLY A 22 2.86 1.29 18.51
CA GLY A 22 3.03 2.06 19.75
C GLY A 22 2.42 3.46 19.70
N TYR A 23 1.35 3.66 18.93
CA TYR A 23 0.67 4.96 18.92
C TYR A 23 0.07 5.28 20.27
N ALA A 24 0.04 6.57 20.63
CA ALA A 24 -0.56 7.02 21.87
C ALA A 24 -2.05 6.61 21.94
N LYS A 25 -2.51 6.22 23.11
CA LYS A 25 -3.89 5.68 23.30
C LYS A 25 -5.00 6.68 22.95
N ASP A 26 -4.70 7.97 23.01
CA ASP A 26 -5.60 9.07 22.61
C ASP A 26 -5.56 9.39 21.11
N GLN A 27 -4.70 8.71 20.34
CA GLN A 27 -4.53 8.86 18.88
C GLN A 27 -5.22 7.71 18.13
N ALA A 28 -6.55 7.77 18.05
CA ALA A 28 -7.30 6.78 17.29
C ALA A 28 -7.17 7.03 15.78
N LEU A 29 -6.75 5.99 15.03
CA LEU A 29 -6.85 6.01 13.58
C LEU A 29 -8.31 5.85 13.14
N ARG A 30 -8.71 6.62 12.14
CA ARG A 30 -10.05 6.55 11.56
C ARG A 30 -9.98 6.69 10.04
N VAL A 31 -10.89 6.05 9.34
CA VAL A 31 -11.07 6.28 7.92
C VAL A 31 -11.68 7.68 7.70
N THR A 32 -10.99 8.53 6.98
CA THR A 32 -11.44 9.89 6.66
C THR A 32 -12.05 10.00 5.27
N SER A 33 -11.63 9.12 4.35
CA SER A 33 -12.20 9.02 3.01
C SER A 33 -12.01 7.61 2.47
N MET A 34 -12.94 7.19 1.63
CA MET A 34 -12.90 5.93 0.92
C MET A 34 -13.55 6.08 -0.45
N TRP A 35 -12.96 5.49 -1.47
CA TRP A 35 -13.52 5.47 -2.82
C TRP A 35 -13.19 4.13 -3.49
N SER A 36 -13.87 3.83 -4.58
CA SER A 36 -13.59 2.65 -5.39
C SER A 36 -13.07 3.04 -6.76
N ILE A 37 -12.20 2.20 -7.29
CA ILE A 37 -11.63 2.37 -8.63
C ILE A 37 -11.83 1.06 -9.40
N ILE A 38 -12.22 1.21 -10.67
CA ILE A 38 -12.21 0.12 -11.63
C ILE A 38 -11.17 0.45 -12.69
N ASN A 39 -10.14 -0.37 -12.78
CA ASN A 39 -9.09 -0.24 -13.79
C ASN A 39 -9.31 -1.24 -14.92
N PRO A 40 -9.73 -0.80 -16.11
CA PRO A 40 -9.78 -1.66 -17.29
C PRO A 40 -8.38 -2.19 -17.66
N PRO A 41 -8.29 -3.27 -18.46
CA PRO A 41 -7.02 -3.77 -18.98
C PRO A 41 -6.20 -2.68 -19.66
N GLY A 42 -4.90 -2.61 -19.33
CA GLY A 42 -3.98 -1.61 -19.86
C GLY A 42 -3.95 -0.27 -19.10
N ASN A 43 -4.89 -0.04 -18.19
CA ASN A 43 -4.91 1.15 -17.37
C ASN A 43 -4.10 0.96 -16.08
N GLY A 44 -3.67 2.07 -15.50
CA GLY A 44 -2.96 2.10 -14.23
C GLY A 44 -3.01 3.47 -13.58
N ASN A 45 -2.63 3.51 -12.33
CA ASN A 45 -2.51 4.74 -11.57
C ASN A 45 -1.05 5.19 -11.54
N ARG A 46 -0.82 6.47 -11.74
CA ARG A 46 0.53 7.06 -11.60
C ARG A 46 0.95 7.03 -10.14
N ALA A 47 2.27 7.00 -9.92
CA ALA A 47 2.83 7.19 -8.58
C ALA A 47 2.35 8.52 -7.99
N HIS A 48 1.82 8.48 -6.78
CA HIS A 48 1.28 9.63 -6.06
C HIS A 48 1.34 9.41 -4.56
N VAL A 49 1.11 10.46 -3.82
CA VAL A 49 0.97 10.44 -2.35
C VAL A 49 -0.41 10.95 -1.97
N HIS A 50 -0.84 10.67 -0.76
CA HIS A 50 -2.11 11.14 -0.20
C HIS A 50 -1.83 12.22 0.86
N PRO A 51 -1.86 13.51 0.51
CA PRO A 51 -1.68 14.59 1.48
C PRO A 51 -2.73 14.50 2.60
N ASN A 52 -2.32 14.89 3.81
CA ASN A 52 -3.18 14.90 5.00
C ASN A 52 -3.70 13.52 5.45
N SER A 53 -3.14 12.44 4.92
CA SER A 53 -3.40 11.07 5.38
C SER A 53 -2.15 10.52 6.05
N LEU A 54 -2.27 10.05 7.29
CA LEU A 54 -1.18 9.36 7.97
C LEU A 54 -0.95 7.98 7.34
N TRP A 55 -2.05 7.30 6.97
CA TRP A 55 -2.05 6.02 6.29
C TRP A 55 -2.96 6.03 5.07
N SER A 56 -2.56 5.29 4.06
CA SER A 56 -3.37 4.96 2.89
C SER A 56 -3.38 3.46 2.72
N GLY A 57 -4.53 2.90 2.41
CA GLY A 57 -4.71 1.47 2.20
C GLY A 57 -5.41 1.17 0.90
N VAL A 58 -5.22 -0.04 0.40
CA VAL A 58 -5.92 -0.59 -0.76
C VAL A 58 -6.51 -1.93 -0.38
N TYR A 59 -7.80 -2.10 -0.65
CA TYR A 59 -8.49 -3.38 -0.54
C TYR A 59 -8.92 -3.84 -1.92
N TYR A 60 -8.60 -5.07 -2.28
CA TYR A 60 -8.92 -5.62 -3.59
C TYR A 60 -10.21 -6.44 -3.54
N LEU A 61 -11.28 -5.92 -4.12
CA LEU A 61 -12.53 -6.65 -4.33
C LEU A 61 -12.36 -7.71 -5.41
N GLN A 62 -11.73 -7.34 -6.52
CA GLN A 62 -11.44 -8.21 -7.65
C GLN A 62 -10.02 -7.93 -8.16
N ALA A 63 -9.31 -8.99 -8.52
CA ALA A 63 -8.04 -8.91 -9.21
C ALA A 63 -7.89 -10.19 -10.06
N PRO A 64 -7.94 -10.09 -11.40
CA PRO A 64 -7.67 -11.23 -12.26
C PRO A 64 -6.22 -11.68 -12.10
N GLU A 65 -5.92 -12.91 -12.51
CA GLU A 65 -4.59 -13.49 -12.32
C GLU A 65 -3.47 -12.69 -13.00
N ASN A 66 -3.78 -12.06 -14.12
CA ASN A 66 -2.89 -11.18 -14.88
C ASN A 66 -2.99 -9.71 -14.50
N ALA A 67 -3.62 -9.36 -13.37
CA ALA A 67 -3.66 -8.00 -12.87
C ALA A 67 -2.24 -7.46 -12.65
N GLY A 68 -2.07 -6.15 -12.87
CA GLY A 68 -0.87 -5.42 -12.53
C GLY A 68 -0.56 -5.49 -11.03
N LYS A 69 0.61 -5.02 -10.65
CA LYS A 69 1.04 -4.99 -9.26
C LYS A 69 0.84 -3.60 -8.66
N ILE A 70 0.60 -3.54 -7.35
CA ILE A 70 0.81 -2.31 -6.60
C ILE A 70 2.30 -2.15 -6.32
N GLU A 71 2.83 -0.96 -6.54
CA GLU A 71 4.24 -0.64 -6.38
C GLU A 71 4.39 0.49 -5.36
N PHE A 72 5.21 0.26 -4.34
CA PHE A 72 5.62 1.28 -3.37
C PHE A 72 7.03 1.73 -3.70
N ILE A 73 7.21 3.03 -3.89
CA ILE A 73 8.48 3.64 -4.26
C ILE A 73 9.05 4.33 -3.03
N ASP A 74 10.37 4.15 -2.80
CA ASP A 74 11.06 4.85 -1.74
C ASP A 74 11.02 6.37 -1.99
N PRO A 75 10.50 7.18 -1.07
CA PRO A 75 10.38 8.62 -1.27
C PRO A 75 11.71 9.37 -1.19
N ARG A 76 12.79 8.71 -0.80
CA ARG A 76 14.13 9.31 -0.70
C ARG A 76 14.75 9.48 -2.08
N VAL A 77 14.61 10.66 -2.66
CA VAL A 77 15.05 10.98 -4.04
C VAL A 77 16.52 10.64 -4.30
N VAL A 78 17.39 10.85 -3.32
CA VAL A 78 18.83 10.59 -3.46
C VAL A 78 19.12 9.12 -3.77
N ILE A 79 18.37 8.19 -3.18
CA ILE A 79 18.52 6.76 -3.45
C ILE A 79 18.15 6.41 -4.90
N ILE A 80 17.18 7.13 -5.47
CA ILE A 80 16.73 6.90 -6.86
C ILE A 80 17.75 7.47 -7.85
N MET A 81 18.34 8.61 -7.55
CA MET A 81 19.28 9.31 -8.43
C MET A 81 20.67 8.68 -8.46
N ASN A 82 21.14 8.14 -7.34
CA ASN A 82 22.51 7.67 -7.17
C ASN A 82 22.56 6.18 -6.82
N GLN A 83 22.02 5.33 -7.68
CA GLN A 83 22.09 3.89 -7.47
C GLN A 83 23.38 3.30 -8.01
N PRO A 84 24.09 2.47 -7.24
CA PRO A 84 25.18 1.68 -7.76
C PRO A 84 24.70 0.62 -8.74
N LYS A 85 25.57 0.09 -9.56
CA LYS A 85 25.29 -1.11 -10.35
C LYS A 85 25.32 -2.33 -9.43
N TYR A 86 24.34 -3.20 -9.56
CA TYR A 86 24.25 -4.43 -8.79
C TYR A 86 24.54 -5.65 -9.66
N GLU A 87 25.11 -6.70 -9.08
CA GLU A 87 25.31 -7.97 -9.77
C GLU A 87 23.98 -8.62 -10.13
N ALA A 88 23.78 -8.94 -11.42
CA ALA A 88 22.51 -9.43 -11.94
C ALA A 88 22.03 -10.76 -11.34
N LYS A 89 22.94 -11.60 -10.84
CA LYS A 89 22.64 -12.94 -10.31
C LYS A 89 22.57 -13.03 -8.80
N LYS A 90 22.87 -11.94 -8.08
CA LYS A 90 22.79 -11.91 -6.60
C LYS A 90 21.47 -11.35 -6.13
N LYS A 91 20.86 -12.01 -5.14
CA LYS A 91 19.69 -11.47 -4.44
C LYS A 91 20.12 -10.23 -3.65
N ARG A 92 19.53 -9.10 -3.98
CA ARG A 92 19.79 -7.83 -3.28
C ARG A 92 19.20 -7.84 -1.88
N PRO A 93 19.93 -7.37 -0.86
CA PRO A 93 19.38 -7.10 0.46
C PRO A 93 18.21 -6.10 0.39
N ARG A 94 17.22 -6.26 1.25
CA ARG A 94 16.02 -5.38 1.26
C ARG A 94 16.36 -3.91 1.48
N GLU A 95 17.38 -3.63 2.26
CA GLU A 95 17.88 -2.29 2.58
C GLU A 95 18.37 -1.53 1.33
N THR A 96 18.62 -2.23 0.23
CA THR A 96 19.05 -1.63 -1.03
C THR A 96 17.91 -1.43 -2.03
N TRP A 97 16.69 -1.82 -1.68
CA TRP A 97 15.56 -1.70 -2.58
C TRP A 97 15.04 -0.26 -2.61
N SER A 98 14.80 0.25 -3.82
CA SER A 98 14.15 1.54 -4.04
C SER A 98 12.65 1.41 -4.30
N LYS A 99 12.17 0.19 -4.48
CA LYS A 99 10.75 -0.10 -4.67
C LYS A 99 10.40 -1.54 -4.27
N VAL A 100 9.16 -1.72 -3.85
CA VAL A 100 8.57 -3.01 -3.49
C VAL A 100 7.26 -3.20 -4.22
N ASN A 101 7.03 -4.38 -4.77
CA ASN A 101 5.81 -4.73 -5.47
C ASN A 101 5.01 -5.79 -4.73
N PHE A 102 3.69 -5.69 -4.77
CA PHE A 102 2.80 -6.74 -4.31
C PHE A 102 1.77 -7.08 -5.39
N LYS A 103 1.54 -8.39 -5.58
CA LYS A 103 0.44 -8.85 -6.43
C LYS A 103 -0.89 -8.59 -5.69
N PRO A 104 -1.88 -7.97 -6.36
CA PRO A 104 -3.20 -7.83 -5.77
C PRO A 104 -3.84 -9.21 -5.57
N ILE A 105 -4.43 -9.40 -4.42
CA ILE A 105 -5.13 -10.63 -4.07
C ILE A 105 -6.52 -10.23 -3.57
N PRO A 106 -7.61 -10.73 -4.20
CA PRO A 106 -8.96 -10.45 -3.74
C PRO A 106 -9.14 -10.77 -2.25
N GLY A 107 -9.80 -9.90 -1.52
CA GLY A 107 -9.99 -10.05 -0.08
C GLY A 107 -8.81 -9.63 0.79
N ARG A 108 -7.72 -9.11 0.22
CA ARG A 108 -6.57 -8.54 0.96
C ARG A 108 -6.56 -7.02 0.96
N MET A 109 -6.09 -6.51 2.06
CA MET A 109 -5.72 -5.11 2.27
C MET A 109 -4.22 -5.01 2.50
#